data_12eb183d79cf0a9fd250ecd43381523c
#
_entry.id   12eb183d79cf0a9fd250ecd43381523c
#
_cell.length_a   1.000
_cell.length_b   1.000
_cell.length_c   1.000
_cell.angle_alpha   90.00
_cell.angle_beta   90.00
_cell.angle_gamma   90.00
#
_symmetry.space_group_name_H-M   'P 1'
#
loop_
_entity.id
_entity.type
_entity.pdbx_description
1 polymer ?
#
loop_
_entity_poly.entity_id
_entity_poly.type
_entity_poly.pdbx_seq_one_letter_code
_entity_poly.pdbx_strand_id
1 'polypeptide(L)'
;MMRGFSFGSYVPGTSPVHKLDARAKLLLGCAFIVITLNARSFLALIPVALFVVGAYALARIPAGKALRSLAPLMFIVVIASIMNLFVVQGGPVYFEWAFIRVSEQGVFTCLLIACRLLLMMAGMSLVTLTTMTLDLTEAFERLLSPFARIGVPAHEIGMIMGIALRFMPQFATEFSSIREAQLARGAGLKTSPLRGVQMLSSLMTPLFTSVFRHAETLSAAMEARCYHGKEGRTRLHPLSLAPRDGVACALVTVLLVCVIAVNILL
;
A
#
# COMPACT_ATOMS: atom_id res chain seq x y z
N MET A 1 28.10 2.01 -8.06
CA MET A 1 26.92 2.84 -8.34
C MET A 1 25.81 2.42 -7.37
N MET A 2 25.65 3.14 -6.27
CA MET A 2 24.56 2.91 -5.33
C MET A 2 23.26 3.34 -6.02
N ARG A 3 22.42 2.41 -6.43
CA ARG A 3 21.01 2.70 -6.68
C ARG A 3 20.41 3.06 -5.31
N GLY A 4 20.15 4.35 -5.09
CA GLY A 4 19.54 4.82 -3.86
C GLY A 4 18.31 3.97 -3.54
N PHE A 5 18.26 3.44 -2.34
CA PHE A 5 17.08 2.79 -1.79
C PHE A 5 15.96 3.84 -1.77
N SER A 6 15.16 3.85 -2.82
CA SER A 6 13.93 4.64 -2.87
C SER A 6 12.91 3.90 -2.01
N PHE A 7 12.83 4.28 -0.73
CA PHE A 7 11.78 3.80 0.15
C PHE A 7 10.46 4.46 -0.25
N GLY A 8 9.61 3.69 -0.91
CA GLY A 8 8.27 4.09 -1.32
C GLY A 8 8.16 4.39 -2.81
N SER A 9 7.02 4.05 -3.37
CA SER A 9 6.65 4.34 -4.76
C SER A 9 6.11 5.76 -4.95
N TYR A 10 6.22 6.63 -3.94
CA TYR A 10 5.71 8.01 -3.97
C TYR A 10 6.29 8.80 -5.14
N VAL A 11 5.42 9.43 -5.90
CA VAL A 11 5.76 10.34 -6.99
C VAL A 11 5.49 11.77 -6.52
N PRO A 12 6.52 12.61 -6.32
CA PRO A 12 6.29 13.99 -5.92
C PRO A 12 5.49 14.73 -6.99
N GLY A 13 4.42 15.41 -6.55
CA GLY A 13 3.53 16.15 -7.42
C GLY A 13 2.77 17.24 -6.67
N THR A 14 2.26 18.23 -7.43
CA THR A 14 1.50 19.37 -6.88
C THR A 14 0.01 19.30 -7.22
N SER A 15 -0.46 18.16 -7.72
CA SER A 15 -1.84 17.98 -8.16
C SER A 15 -2.84 18.07 -7.00
N PRO A 16 -4.14 18.35 -7.27
CA PRO A 16 -5.18 18.36 -6.25
C PRO A 16 -5.21 17.06 -5.44
N VAL A 17 -4.97 15.91 -6.09
CA VAL A 17 -4.96 14.60 -5.45
C VAL A 17 -3.80 14.45 -4.45
N HIS A 18 -2.61 15.01 -4.76
CA HIS A 18 -1.48 15.00 -3.82
C HIS A 18 -1.76 15.82 -2.56
N LYS A 19 -2.52 16.92 -2.70
CA LYS A 19 -2.83 17.86 -1.61
C LYS A 19 -4.02 17.45 -0.73
N LEU A 20 -4.66 16.30 -0.99
CA LEU A 20 -5.69 15.74 -0.12
C LEU A 20 -5.09 15.26 1.20
N ASP A 21 -5.87 15.37 2.28
CA ASP A 21 -5.49 14.82 3.60
C ASP A 21 -5.27 13.30 3.50
N ALA A 22 -4.16 12.81 4.07
CA ALA A 22 -3.79 11.40 4.01
C ALA A 22 -4.85 10.49 4.68
N ARG A 23 -5.58 10.98 5.69
CA ARG A 23 -6.70 10.27 6.32
C ARG A 23 -7.86 10.10 5.35
N ALA A 24 -8.23 11.19 4.66
CA ALA A 24 -9.29 11.15 3.66
C ALA A 24 -8.92 10.16 2.54
N LYS A 25 -7.69 10.19 2.03
CA LYS A 25 -7.21 9.26 1.00
C LYS A 25 -7.30 7.80 1.46
N LEU A 26 -6.90 7.49 2.70
CA LEU A 26 -7.00 6.13 3.25
C LEU A 26 -8.45 5.65 3.32
N LEU A 27 -9.33 6.46 3.91
CA LEU A 27 -10.75 6.10 4.04
C LEU A 27 -11.43 5.98 2.68
N LEU A 28 -11.16 6.91 1.77
CA LEU A 28 -11.70 6.88 0.41
C LEU A 28 -11.14 5.70 -0.39
N GLY A 29 -9.87 5.34 -0.17
CA GLY A 29 -9.27 4.14 -0.75
C GLY A 29 -9.95 2.86 -0.27
N CYS A 30 -10.22 2.73 1.03
CA CYS A 30 -10.99 1.61 1.59
C CYS A 30 -12.42 1.58 1.05
N ALA A 31 -13.10 2.73 1.02
CA ALA A 31 -14.44 2.83 0.44
C ALA A 31 -14.45 2.44 -1.05
N PHE A 32 -13.47 2.89 -1.82
CA PHE A 32 -13.32 2.53 -3.23
C PHE A 32 -13.17 1.01 -3.44
N ILE A 33 -12.40 0.31 -2.59
CA ILE A 33 -12.29 -1.15 -2.63
C ILE A 33 -13.67 -1.79 -2.42
N VAL A 34 -14.40 -1.35 -1.40
CA VAL A 34 -15.74 -1.89 -1.09
C VAL A 34 -16.72 -1.64 -2.25
N ILE A 35 -16.68 -0.45 -2.86
CA ILE A 35 -17.51 -0.10 -4.01
C ILE A 35 -17.19 -1.00 -5.20
N THR A 36 -15.91 -1.19 -5.50
CA THR A 36 -15.45 -2.00 -6.63
C THR A 36 -15.79 -3.49 -6.43
N LEU A 37 -15.71 -3.99 -5.19
CA LEU A 37 -16.14 -5.35 -4.85
C LEU A 37 -17.64 -5.57 -5.10
N ASN A 38 -18.44 -4.53 -4.86
CA ASN A 38 -19.90 -4.58 -5.06
C ASN A 38 -20.32 -4.52 -6.54
N ALA A 39 -19.43 -4.15 -7.46
CA ALA A 39 -19.73 -4.13 -8.90
C ALA A 39 -19.89 -5.57 -9.44
N ARG A 40 -21.12 -6.00 -9.77
CA ARG A 40 -21.45 -7.37 -10.16
C ARG A 40 -21.43 -7.61 -11.67
N SER A 41 -21.51 -6.56 -12.48
CA SER A 41 -21.57 -6.62 -13.94
C SER A 41 -20.48 -5.76 -14.60
N PHE A 42 -20.20 -6.01 -15.87
CA PHE A 42 -19.28 -5.15 -16.65
C PHE A 42 -19.78 -3.72 -16.75
N LEU A 43 -21.10 -3.49 -16.83
CA LEU A 43 -21.65 -2.13 -16.84
C LEU A 43 -21.36 -1.40 -15.52
N ALA A 44 -21.38 -2.10 -14.39
CA ALA A 44 -21.04 -1.50 -13.09
C ALA A 44 -19.55 -1.18 -12.93
N LEU A 45 -18.66 -1.83 -13.72
CA LEU A 45 -17.23 -1.51 -13.73
C LEU A 45 -16.90 -0.27 -14.58
N ILE A 46 -17.77 0.15 -15.51
CA ILE A 46 -17.53 1.33 -16.36
C ILE A 46 -17.36 2.61 -15.52
N PRO A 47 -18.29 2.99 -14.60
CA PRO A 47 -18.09 4.18 -13.77
C PRO A 47 -16.85 4.07 -12.86
N VAL A 48 -16.50 2.88 -12.41
CA VAL A 48 -15.28 2.65 -11.62
C VAL A 48 -14.02 2.90 -12.48
N ALA A 49 -13.99 2.38 -13.71
CA ALA A 49 -12.90 2.60 -14.64
C ALA A 49 -12.75 4.10 -14.99
N LEU A 50 -13.86 4.78 -15.27
CA LEU A 50 -13.87 6.21 -15.55
C LEU A 50 -13.33 7.02 -14.37
N PHE A 51 -13.74 6.67 -13.16
CA PHE A 51 -13.25 7.29 -11.93
C PHE A 51 -11.73 7.10 -11.77
N VAL A 52 -11.22 5.88 -11.95
CA VAL A 52 -9.79 5.59 -11.84
C VAL A 52 -8.99 6.37 -12.88
N VAL A 53 -9.41 6.34 -14.16
CA VAL A 53 -8.74 7.08 -15.25
C VAL A 53 -8.76 8.59 -14.96
N GLY A 54 -9.91 9.13 -14.54
CA GLY A 54 -10.04 10.54 -14.15
C GLY A 54 -9.13 10.91 -12.97
N ALA A 55 -9.06 10.06 -11.95
CA ALA A 55 -8.20 10.28 -10.79
C ALA A 55 -6.70 10.25 -11.16
N TYR A 56 -6.27 9.35 -12.04
CA TYR A 56 -4.91 9.32 -12.56
C TYR A 56 -4.59 10.57 -13.42
N ALA A 57 -5.53 11.00 -14.25
CA ALA A 57 -5.38 12.21 -15.07
C ALA A 57 -5.24 13.45 -14.17
N LEU A 58 -6.09 13.59 -13.13
CA LEU A 58 -6.01 14.65 -12.13
C LEU A 58 -4.72 14.58 -11.31
N ALA A 59 -4.23 13.38 -10.98
CA ALA A 59 -2.98 13.19 -10.28
C ALA A 59 -1.74 13.53 -11.13
N ARG A 60 -1.90 13.62 -12.46
CA ARG A 60 -0.80 13.83 -13.41
C ARG A 60 0.34 12.82 -13.27
N ILE A 61 -0.01 11.58 -12.97
CA ILE A 61 0.96 10.50 -12.83
C ILE A 61 1.25 9.92 -14.22
N PRO A 62 2.53 9.79 -14.64
CA PRO A 62 2.85 9.18 -15.92
C PRO A 62 2.42 7.72 -15.95
N ALA A 63 1.69 7.31 -16.99
CA ALA A 63 1.12 5.98 -17.17
C ALA A 63 2.16 4.86 -17.01
N GLY A 64 3.41 5.08 -17.42
CA GLY A 64 4.49 4.12 -17.25
C GLY A 64 4.82 3.81 -15.78
N LYS A 65 4.69 4.79 -14.85
CA LYS A 65 4.89 4.54 -13.42
C LYS A 65 3.69 3.80 -12.82
N ALA A 66 2.48 4.16 -13.22
CA ALA A 66 1.26 3.47 -12.82
C ALA A 66 1.33 1.98 -13.25
N LEU A 67 1.65 1.72 -14.51
CA LEU A 67 1.75 0.36 -15.04
C LEU A 67 2.86 -0.45 -14.35
N ARG A 68 4.00 0.17 -14.07
CA ARG A 68 5.12 -0.48 -13.38
C ARG A 68 4.77 -0.84 -11.92
N SER A 69 3.91 -0.06 -11.24
CA SER A 69 3.43 -0.40 -9.90
C SER A 69 2.45 -1.56 -9.88
N LEU A 70 1.72 -1.78 -10.99
CA LEU A 70 0.78 -2.90 -11.16
C LEU A 70 1.47 -4.18 -11.62
N ALA A 71 2.61 -4.08 -12.33
CA ALA A 71 3.29 -5.22 -12.95
C ALA A 71 3.55 -6.42 -11.99
N PRO A 72 4.06 -6.26 -10.76
CA PRO A 72 4.32 -7.39 -9.87
C PRO A 72 3.03 -8.09 -9.40
N LEU A 73 1.90 -7.37 -9.40
CA LEU A 73 0.61 -7.88 -8.96
C LEU A 73 -0.20 -8.52 -10.11
N MET A 74 0.18 -8.27 -11.37
CA MET A 74 -0.45 -8.88 -12.55
C MET A 74 -0.44 -10.41 -12.48
N PHE A 75 0.63 -10.99 -11.93
CA PHE A 75 0.71 -12.44 -11.73
C PHE A 75 -0.44 -12.97 -10.86
N ILE A 76 -0.77 -12.28 -9.78
CA ILE A 76 -1.88 -12.65 -8.88
C ILE A 76 -3.22 -12.52 -9.62
N VAL A 77 -3.41 -11.45 -10.39
CA VAL A 77 -4.63 -11.23 -11.17
C VAL A 77 -4.84 -12.37 -12.19
N VAL A 78 -3.79 -12.74 -12.91
CA VAL A 78 -3.85 -13.81 -13.91
C VAL A 78 -4.19 -15.14 -13.24
N ILE A 79 -3.53 -15.50 -12.15
CA ILE A 79 -3.82 -16.75 -11.43
C ILE A 79 -5.25 -16.75 -10.90
N ALA A 80 -5.68 -15.70 -10.21
CA ALA A 80 -7.04 -15.61 -9.65
C ALA A 80 -8.11 -15.71 -10.73
N SER A 81 -7.88 -15.07 -11.88
CA SER A 81 -8.82 -15.10 -13.02
C SER A 81 -8.88 -16.48 -13.65
N ILE A 82 -7.74 -17.14 -13.87
CA ILE A 82 -7.66 -18.51 -14.41
C ILE A 82 -8.31 -19.50 -13.45
N MET A 83 -8.10 -19.35 -12.13
CA MET A 83 -8.76 -20.22 -11.16
C MET A 83 -10.30 -20.11 -11.25
N ASN A 84 -10.83 -18.88 -11.42
CA ASN A 84 -12.26 -18.69 -11.59
C ASN A 84 -12.82 -19.30 -12.90
N LEU A 85 -12.01 -19.36 -13.97
CA LEU A 85 -12.38 -20.00 -15.22
C LEU A 85 -12.73 -21.49 -15.01
N PHE A 86 -12.03 -22.16 -14.11
CA PHE A 86 -12.24 -23.59 -13.82
C PHE A 86 -13.28 -23.85 -12.72
N VAL A 87 -13.44 -22.91 -11.79
CA VAL A 87 -14.36 -23.07 -10.65
C VAL A 87 -15.80 -22.74 -11.04
N VAL A 88 -16.01 -21.69 -11.82
CA VAL A 88 -17.34 -21.26 -12.24
C VAL A 88 -17.75 -21.99 -13.50
N GLN A 89 -18.72 -22.91 -13.37
CA GLN A 89 -19.25 -23.70 -14.44
C GLN A 89 -20.74 -23.38 -14.62
N GLY A 90 -21.12 -22.90 -15.80
CA GLY A 90 -22.52 -22.61 -16.14
C GLY A 90 -22.67 -22.15 -17.58
N GLY A 91 -23.85 -22.40 -18.17
CA GLY A 91 -24.15 -22.11 -19.58
C GLY A 91 -23.54 -23.12 -20.56
N PRO A 92 -23.56 -22.81 -21.86
CA PRO A 92 -23.01 -23.70 -22.91
C PRO A 92 -21.50 -23.90 -22.68
N VAL A 93 -21.07 -25.16 -22.83
CA VAL A 93 -19.66 -25.56 -22.67
C VAL A 93 -18.99 -25.43 -24.03
N TYR A 94 -17.95 -24.60 -24.12
CA TYR A 94 -17.16 -24.43 -25.36
C TYR A 94 -16.13 -25.54 -25.57
N PHE A 95 -15.56 -26.04 -24.47
CA PHE A 95 -14.51 -27.05 -24.53
C PHE A 95 -14.57 -27.96 -23.32
N GLU A 96 -14.62 -29.26 -23.55
CA GLU A 96 -14.65 -30.30 -22.55
C GLU A 96 -13.53 -31.30 -22.82
N TRP A 97 -12.49 -31.30 -21.98
CA TRP A 97 -11.40 -32.27 -22.06
C TRP A 97 -11.03 -32.77 -20.66
N ALA A 98 -11.40 -34.02 -20.40
CA ALA A 98 -11.13 -34.72 -19.14
C ALA A 98 -11.53 -33.93 -17.86
N PHE A 99 -10.63 -33.20 -17.28
CA PHE A 99 -10.84 -32.42 -16.05
C PHE A 99 -11.06 -30.92 -16.31
N ILE A 100 -10.91 -30.46 -17.54
CA ILE A 100 -10.97 -29.03 -17.87
C ILE A 100 -12.28 -28.79 -18.66
N ARG A 101 -13.21 -28.08 -17.99
CA ARG A 101 -14.46 -27.62 -18.64
C ARG A 101 -14.43 -26.08 -18.71
N VAL A 102 -14.44 -25.55 -19.90
CA VAL A 102 -14.50 -24.10 -20.12
C VAL A 102 -15.92 -23.76 -20.55
N SER A 103 -16.65 -23.10 -19.65
CA SER A 103 -18.01 -22.63 -19.91
C SER A 103 -18.03 -21.14 -20.28
N GLU A 104 -19.07 -20.72 -21.00
CA GLU A 104 -19.28 -19.32 -21.34
C GLU A 104 -19.31 -18.44 -20.10
N GLN A 105 -20.02 -18.85 -19.06
CA GLN A 105 -20.13 -18.14 -17.81
C GLN A 105 -18.77 -18.08 -17.06
N GLY A 106 -17.94 -19.13 -17.17
CA GLY A 106 -16.59 -19.15 -16.64
C GLY A 106 -15.69 -18.11 -17.29
N VAL A 107 -15.73 -17.97 -18.62
CA VAL A 107 -14.97 -16.96 -19.37
C VAL A 107 -15.43 -15.55 -19.00
N PHE A 108 -16.75 -15.33 -18.95
CA PHE A 108 -17.31 -14.04 -18.56
C PHE A 108 -16.90 -13.63 -17.13
N THR A 109 -16.99 -14.56 -16.17
CA THR A 109 -16.62 -14.31 -14.77
C THR A 109 -15.11 -14.12 -14.62
N CYS A 110 -14.30 -14.89 -15.34
CA CYS A 110 -12.85 -14.73 -15.40
C CYS A 110 -12.46 -13.30 -15.82
N LEU A 111 -13.03 -12.81 -16.92
CA LEU A 111 -12.75 -11.48 -17.43
C LEU A 111 -13.26 -10.37 -16.48
N LEU A 112 -14.44 -10.55 -15.90
CA LEU A 112 -15.02 -9.62 -14.94
C LEU A 112 -14.14 -9.50 -13.68
N ILE A 113 -13.68 -10.63 -13.15
CA ILE A 113 -12.80 -10.65 -11.98
C ILE A 113 -11.44 -10.04 -12.32
N ALA A 114 -10.87 -10.34 -13.50
CA ALA A 114 -9.63 -9.73 -13.94
C ALA A 114 -9.74 -8.20 -14.00
N CYS A 115 -10.78 -7.67 -14.65
CA CYS A 115 -11.02 -6.23 -14.72
C CYS A 115 -11.26 -5.62 -13.34
N ARG A 116 -12.04 -6.27 -12.48
CA ARG A 116 -12.31 -5.80 -11.11
C ARG A 116 -11.03 -5.70 -10.29
N LEU A 117 -10.21 -6.74 -10.27
CA LEU A 117 -8.95 -6.76 -9.53
C LEU A 117 -7.98 -5.70 -10.07
N LEU A 118 -7.88 -5.55 -11.39
CA LEU A 118 -7.04 -4.51 -12.00
C LEU A 118 -7.46 -3.10 -11.57
N LEU A 119 -8.77 -2.82 -11.56
CA LEU A 119 -9.29 -1.51 -11.13
C LEU A 119 -9.06 -1.28 -9.63
N MET A 120 -9.27 -2.30 -8.79
CA MET A 120 -8.98 -2.21 -7.35
C MET A 120 -7.51 -1.89 -7.09
N MET A 121 -6.61 -2.61 -7.75
CA MET A 121 -5.17 -2.42 -7.64
C MET A 121 -4.75 -1.04 -8.16
N ALA A 122 -5.33 -0.59 -9.28
CA ALA A 122 -5.06 0.75 -9.81
C ALA A 122 -5.50 1.84 -8.83
N GLY A 123 -6.68 1.74 -8.24
CA GLY A 123 -7.15 2.70 -7.23
C GLY A 123 -6.25 2.75 -5.99
N MET A 124 -5.86 1.58 -5.47
CA MET A 124 -4.95 1.51 -4.32
C MET A 124 -3.52 1.99 -4.63
N SER A 125 -3.03 1.68 -5.84
CA SER A 125 -1.77 2.20 -6.34
C SER A 125 -1.76 3.73 -6.42
N LEU A 126 -2.88 4.35 -6.79
CA LEU A 126 -3.01 5.80 -6.79
C LEU A 126 -2.78 6.40 -5.39
N VAL A 127 -3.39 5.81 -4.36
CA VAL A 127 -3.20 6.24 -2.96
C VAL A 127 -1.72 6.16 -2.58
N THR A 128 -1.07 5.05 -2.87
CA THR A 128 0.35 4.83 -2.55
C THR A 128 1.28 5.76 -3.33
N LEU A 129 1.00 6.03 -4.61
CA LEU A 129 1.80 6.91 -5.45
C LEU A 129 1.65 8.40 -5.10
N THR A 130 0.54 8.79 -4.45
CA THR A 130 0.23 10.19 -4.12
C THR A 130 0.40 10.55 -2.65
N THR A 131 0.77 9.61 -1.79
CA THR A 131 0.89 9.84 -0.34
C THR A 131 2.28 9.45 0.15
N MET A 132 2.91 10.33 0.92
CA MET A 132 4.19 10.01 1.56
C MET A 132 3.98 8.99 2.68
N THR A 133 4.96 8.12 2.88
CA THR A 133 4.87 7.07 3.91
C THR A 133 4.73 7.67 5.32
N LEU A 134 5.37 8.81 5.59
CA LEU A 134 5.24 9.52 6.87
C LEU A 134 3.83 10.09 7.07
N ASP A 135 3.22 10.67 6.04
CA ASP A 135 1.83 11.17 6.11
C ASP A 135 0.84 10.03 6.33
N LEU A 136 1.13 8.87 5.73
CA LEU A 136 0.32 7.66 5.91
C LEU A 136 0.36 7.17 7.36
N THR A 137 1.53 7.19 8.02
CA THR A 137 1.64 6.80 9.43
C THR A 137 0.93 7.78 10.35
N GLU A 138 1.01 9.09 10.08
CA GLU A 138 0.26 10.08 10.85
C GLU A 138 -1.25 9.93 10.66
N ALA A 139 -1.69 9.64 9.42
CA ALA A 139 -3.09 9.34 9.16
C ALA A 139 -3.56 8.11 9.94
N PHE A 140 -2.74 7.06 9.97
CA PHE A 140 -3.04 5.84 10.71
C PHE A 140 -3.13 6.07 12.23
N GLU A 141 -2.19 6.81 12.82
CA GLU A 141 -2.24 7.20 14.24
C GLU A 141 -3.55 7.92 14.56
N ARG A 142 -3.96 8.85 13.70
CA ARG A 142 -5.20 9.61 13.94
C ARG A 142 -6.46 8.81 13.73
N LEU A 143 -6.47 7.85 12.79
CA LEU A 143 -7.57 6.91 12.61
C LEU A 143 -7.68 5.92 13.78
N LEU A 144 -6.57 5.58 14.42
CA LEU A 144 -6.55 4.79 15.65
C LEU A 144 -6.90 5.59 16.92
N SER A 145 -6.81 6.91 16.88
CA SER A 145 -7.06 7.79 18.05
C SER A 145 -8.44 7.57 18.72
N PRO A 146 -9.57 7.35 18.01
CA PRO A 146 -10.83 7.04 18.66
C PRO A 146 -10.81 5.74 19.48
N PHE A 147 -9.98 4.77 19.06
CA PHE A 147 -9.82 3.49 19.75
C PHE A 147 -8.96 3.59 21.02
N ALA A 148 -8.33 4.74 21.28
CA ALA A 148 -7.64 5.00 22.52
C ALA A 148 -8.58 4.91 23.74
N ARG A 149 -9.92 5.13 23.53
CA ARG A 149 -10.95 4.95 24.58
C ARG A 149 -11.12 3.48 24.99
N ILE A 150 -10.70 2.54 24.15
CA ILE A 150 -10.79 1.08 24.39
C ILE A 150 -9.41 0.55 24.86
N GLY A 151 -8.45 1.44 25.17
CA GLY A 151 -7.12 1.07 25.66
C GLY A 151 -6.05 0.89 24.58
N VAL A 152 -6.32 1.23 23.31
CA VAL A 152 -5.31 1.16 22.25
C VAL A 152 -4.32 2.33 22.38
N PRO A 153 -3.01 2.08 22.53
CA PRO A 153 -1.99 3.13 22.65
C PRO A 153 -1.66 3.75 21.28
N ALA A 154 -2.65 4.44 20.68
CA ALA A 154 -2.58 4.95 19.32
C ALA A 154 -1.43 5.94 19.09
N HIS A 155 -1.13 6.76 20.12
CA HIS A 155 -0.05 7.73 20.05
C HIS A 155 1.32 7.05 20.06
N GLU A 156 1.51 6.09 20.94
CA GLU A 156 2.75 5.31 21.07
C GLU A 156 3.04 4.54 19.79
N ILE A 157 2.01 3.91 19.22
CA ILE A 157 2.11 3.20 17.93
C ILE A 157 2.53 4.18 16.83
N GLY A 158 1.89 5.33 16.71
CA GLY A 158 2.23 6.36 15.72
C GLY A 158 3.66 6.88 15.88
N MET A 159 4.09 7.10 17.12
CA MET A 159 5.44 7.53 17.43
C MET A 159 6.49 6.47 17.04
N ILE A 160 6.26 5.21 17.42
CA ILE A 160 7.15 4.09 17.07
C ILE A 160 7.26 3.95 15.56
N MET A 161 6.14 4.00 14.83
CA MET A 161 6.12 3.94 13.37
C MET A 161 6.90 5.11 12.75
N GLY A 162 6.70 6.33 13.25
CA GLY A 162 7.41 7.52 12.77
C GLY A 162 8.93 7.42 12.98
N ILE A 163 9.37 6.96 14.15
CA ILE A 163 10.78 6.71 14.47
C ILE A 163 11.34 5.61 13.55
N ALA A 164 10.64 4.48 13.43
CA ALA A 164 11.07 3.36 12.60
C ALA A 164 11.27 3.78 11.13
N LEU A 165 10.32 4.51 10.54
CA LEU A 165 10.43 5.00 9.17
C LEU A 165 11.56 6.00 8.97
N ARG A 166 11.83 6.83 9.97
CA ARG A 166 12.94 7.79 9.93
C ARG A 166 14.30 7.09 9.95
N PHE A 167 14.45 6.03 10.77
CA PHE A 167 15.71 5.29 10.88
C PHE A 167 15.88 4.22 9.78
N MET A 168 14.81 3.83 9.10
CA MET A 168 14.86 2.78 8.08
C MET A 168 15.90 3.03 6.97
N PRO A 169 16.02 4.23 6.35
CA PRO A 169 17.08 4.49 5.37
C PRO A 169 18.49 4.39 5.96
N GLN A 170 18.66 4.82 7.22
CA GLN A 170 19.95 4.75 7.92
C GLN A 170 20.35 3.29 8.17
N PHE A 171 19.43 2.46 8.67
CA PHE A 171 19.69 1.03 8.86
C PHE A 171 19.94 0.30 7.55
N ALA A 172 19.30 0.69 6.44
CA ALA A 172 19.57 0.11 5.14
C ALA A 172 21.00 0.39 4.66
N THR A 173 21.52 1.60 4.87
CA THR A 173 22.91 1.94 4.54
C THR A 173 23.89 1.22 5.46
N GLU A 174 23.59 1.14 6.73
CA GLU A 174 24.42 0.44 7.72
C GLU A 174 24.48 -1.06 7.46
N PHE A 175 23.34 -1.69 7.16
CA PHE A 175 23.28 -3.09 6.75
C PHE A 175 24.15 -3.35 5.52
N SER A 176 24.11 -2.45 4.52
CA SER A 176 24.97 -2.57 3.33
C SER A 176 26.45 -2.51 3.69
N SER A 177 26.85 -1.60 4.56
CA SER A 177 28.24 -1.45 5.02
C SER A 177 28.71 -2.67 5.82
N ILE A 178 27.89 -3.16 6.75
CA ILE A 178 28.18 -4.39 7.51
C ILE A 178 28.32 -5.58 6.56
N ARG A 179 27.42 -5.72 5.58
CA ARG A 179 27.47 -6.79 4.60
C ARG A 179 28.76 -6.75 3.76
N GLU A 180 29.16 -5.58 3.29
CA GLU A 180 30.40 -5.41 2.52
C GLU A 180 31.62 -5.75 3.39
N ALA A 181 31.64 -5.31 4.65
CA ALA A 181 32.72 -5.64 5.58
C ALA A 181 32.82 -7.16 5.86
N GLN A 182 31.68 -7.86 6.01
CA GLN A 182 31.69 -9.31 6.24
C GLN A 182 32.10 -10.08 4.98
N LEU A 183 31.70 -9.62 3.78
CA LEU A 183 32.18 -10.19 2.51
C LEU A 183 33.69 -10.05 2.35
N ALA A 184 34.26 -8.88 2.71
CA ALA A 184 35.70 -8.65 2.69
C ALA A 184 36.47 -9.56 3.69
N ARG A 185 35.81 -9.97 4.80
CA ARG A 185 36.35 -10.94 5.77
C ARG A 185 36.19 -12.41 5.32
N GLY A 186 35.74 -12.65 4.10
CA GLY A 186 35.60 -13.99 3.54
C GLY A 186 34.27 -14.70 3.87
N ALA A 187 33.28 -13.99 4.41
CA ALA A 187 31.94 -14.53 4.59
C ALA A 187 31.25 -14.70 3.23
N GLY A 188 31.58 -15.76 2.50
CA GLY A 188 31.06 -16.02 1.15
C GLY A 188 29.66 -16.62 1.19
N LEU A 189 28.74 -16.07 0.37
CA LEU A 189 27.38 -16.58 0.13
C LEU A 189 27.34 -17.88 -0.71
N LYS A 190 28.49 -18.41 -1.15
CA LYS A 190 28.54 -19.50 -2.12
C LYS A 190 28.47 -20.87 -1.44
N THR A 191 27.51 -21.67 -1.83
CA THR A 191 27.42 -23.14 -1.93
C THR A 191 26.72 -23.96 -0.82
N SER A 192 26.23 -23.40 0.30
CA SER A 192 25.46 -24.23 1.25
C SER A 192 24.40 -23.40 2.00
N PRO A 193 23.17 -23.90 2.19
CA PRO A 193 22.14 -23.21 2.96
C PRO A 193 22.56 -22.94 4.41
N LEU A 194 23.34 -23.85 5.02
CA LEU A 194 23.90 -23.66 6.36
C LEU A 194 24.85 -22.48 6.46
N ARG A 195 25.69 -22.23 5.44
CA ARG A 195 26.57 -21.03 5.39
C ARG A 195 25.79 -19.75 5.20
N GLY A 196 24.65 -19.79 4.51
CA GLY A 196 23.72 -18.65 4.41
C GLY A 196 23.20 -18.23 5.78
N VAL A 197 22.81 -19.18 6.64
CA VAL A 197 22.39 -18.93 8.02
C VAL A 197 23.53 -18.37 8.87
N GLN A 198 24.73 -18.90 8.77
CA GLN A 198 25.90 -18.37 9.46
C GLN A 198 26.24 -16.94 9.02
N MET A 199 26.15 -16.64 7.73
CA MET A 199 26.32 -15.26 7.24
C MET A 199 25.23 -14.33 7.80
N LEU A 200 23.97 -14.76 7.79
CA LEU A 200 22.89 -13.97 8.37
C LEU A 200 23.16 -13.67 9.86
N SER A 201 23.58 -14.67 10.64
CA SER A 201 23.98 -14.49 12.04
C SER A 201 25.13 -13.48 12.19
N SER A 202 26.16 -13.55 11.34
CA SER A 202 27.29 -12.62 11.36
C SER A 202 26.93 -11.18 10.98
N LEU A 203 25.81 -10.97 10.25
CA LEU A 203 25.26 -9.66 9.94
C LEU A 203 24.36 -9.14 11.05
N MET A 204 23.57 -10.02 11.67
CA MET A 204 22.58 -9.62 12.68
C MET A 204 23.25 -9.09 13.96
N THR A 205 24.31 -9.73 14.45
CA THR A 205 24.94 -9.30 15.70
C THR A 205 25.47 -7.86 15.65
N PRO A 206 26.27 -7.43 14.64
CA PRO A 206 26.67 -6.03 14.53
C PRO A 206 25.50 -5.07 14.32
N LEU A 207 24.51 -5.49 13.53
CA LEU A 207 23.34 -4.66 13.25
C LEU A 207 22.54 -4.40 14.52
N PHE A 208 22.24 -5.43 15.33
CA PHE A 208 21.55 -5.25 16.61
C PHE A 208 22.34 -4.38 17.57
N THR A 209 23.66 -4.55 17.67
CA THR A 209 24.49 -3.68 18.50
C THR A 209 24.37 -2.23 18.11
N SER A 210 24.35 -1.93 16.82
CA SER A 210 24.16 -0.59 16.30
C SER A 210 22.77 -0.04 16.57
N VAL A 211 21.73 -0.84 16.32
CA VAL A 211 20.32 -0.47 16.59
C VAL A 211 20.13 -0.09 18.08
N PHE A 212 20.67 -0.91 19.00
CA PHE A 212 20.58 -0.60 20.44
C PHE A 212 21.33 0.68 20.81
N ARG A 213 22.50 0.92 20.25
CA ARG A 213 23.24 2.16 20.45
C ARG A 213 22.46 3.39 19.95
N HIS A 214 21.81 3.28 18.80
CA HIS A 214 20.94 4.34 18.30
C HIS A 214 19.71 4.55 19.21
N ALA A 215 19.13 3.48 19.74
CA ALA A 215 18.00 3.55 20.66
C ALA A 215 18.39 4.25 21.97
N GLU A 216 19.53 3.90 22.56
CA GLU A 216 20.06 4.57 23.76
C GLU A 216 20.30 6.06 23.52
N THR A 217 20.97 6.40 22.41
CA THR A 217 21.25 7.81 22.05
C THR A 217 19.95 8.59 21.82
N LEU A 218 18.95 7.97 21.17
CA LEU A 218 17.66 8.59 20.94
C LEU A 218 16.92 8.80 22.26
N SER A 219 16.90 7.79 23.14
CA SER A 219 16.26 7.89 24.47
C SER A 219 16.87 9.04 25.29
N ALA A 220 18.19 9.09 25.38
CA ALA A 220 18.88 10.17 26.08
C ALA A 220 18.58 11.56 25.47
N ALA A 221 18.52 11.64 24.13
CA ALA A 221 18.17 12.89 23.46
C ALA A 221 16.70 13.31 23.69
N MET A 222 15.78 12.35 23.81
CA MET A 222 14.37 12.62 24.13
C MET A 222 14.19 13.07 25.58
N GLU A 223 14.87 12.43 26.51
CA GLU A 223 14.91 12.83 27.93
C GLU A 223 15.47 14.24 28.10
N ALA A 224 16.59 14.54 27.45
CA ALA A 224 17.21 15.87 27.48
C ALA A 224 16.31 16.99 26.91
N ARG A 225 15.35 16.62 26.06
CA ARG A 225 14.32 17.51 25.51
C ARG A 225 13.01 17.49 26.28
N CYS A 226 13.00 16.93 27.49
CA CYS A 226 11.84 16.85 28.37
C CYS A 226 10.63 16.19 27.70
N TYR A 227 10.86 15.06 26.99
CA TYR A 227 9.76 14.30 26.39
C TYR A 227 9.00 13.53 27.48
N HIS A 228 7.71 13.83 27.67
CA HIS A 228 6.84 13.24 28.70
C HIS A 228 5.60 12.54 28.08
N GLY A 229 5.71 12.08 26.84
CA GLY A 229 4.59 11.40 26.16
C GLY A 229 3.68 12.34 25.37
N LYS A 230 2.37 12.09 25.41
CA LYS A 230 1.37 12.80 24.61
C LYS A 230 1.01 14.18 25.16
N GLU A 231 1.09 14.38 26.46
CA GLU A 231 0.59 15.58 27.14
C GLU A 231 1.41 16.84 26.78
N GLY A 232 0.70 17.96 26.51
CA GLY A 232 1.33 19.24 26.20
C GLY A 232 2.04 19.35 24.84
N ARG A 233 1.91 18.37 23.96
CA ARG A 233 2.62 18.31 22.69
C ARG A 233 1.82 18.93 21.54
N THR A 234 2.47 19.82 20.78
CA THR A 234 1.96 20.38 19.52
C THR A 234 2.63 19.72 18.32
N ARG A 235 1.98 19.75 17.15
CA ARG A 235 2.54 19.24 15.90
C ARG A 235 2.97 20.38 15.00
N LEU A 236 4.13 20.23 14.37
CA LEU A 236 4.69 21.23 13.45
C LEU A 236 3.84 21.36 12.19
N HIS A 237 3.35 20.24 11.66
CA HIS A 237 2.48 20.16 10.47
C HIS A 237 1.20 19.39 10.81
N PRO A 238 0.19 20.06 11.41
CA PRO A 238 -1.04 19.37 11.73
C PRO A 238 -1.80 19.05 10.45
N LEU A 239 -2.28 17.81 10.32
CA LEU A 239 -3.21 17.44 9.26
C LEU A 239 -4.51 18.23 9.45
N SER A 240 -4.95 18.96 8.43
CA SER A 240 -6.18 19.75 8.43
C SER A 240 -7.05 19.35 7.26
N LEU A 241 -8.31 19.03 7.54
CA LEU A 241 -9.31 18.77 6.50
C LEU A 241 -9.53 20.06 5.69
N ALA A 242 -9.45 19.95 4.37
CA ALA A 242 -9.67 21.03 3.45
C ALA A 242 -10.97 20.81 2.65
N PRO A 243 -11.58 21.86 2.08
CA PRO A 243 -12.78 21.69 1.23
C PRO A 243 -12.58 20.68 0.09
N ARG A 244 -11.33 20.48 -0.35
CA ARG A 244 -10.95 19.48 -1.38
C ARG A 244 -11.24 18.05 -0.96
N ASP A 245 -11.13 17.76 0.34
CA ASP A 245 -11.43 16.42 0.89
C ASP A 245 -12.94 16.17 0.82
N GLY A 246 -13.76 17.21 1.04
CA GLY A 246 -15.21 17.15 0.86
C GLY A 246 -15.61 16.84 -0.59
N VAL A 247 -14.93 17.47 -1.57
CA VAL A 247 -15.18 17.17 -2.99
C VAL A 247 -14.80 15.72 -3.32
N ALA A 248 -13.67 15.23 -2.81
CA ALA A 248 -13.26 13.84 -3.01
C ALA A 248 -14.27 12.85 -2.37
N CYS A 249 -14.77 13.14 -1.18
CA CYS A 249 -15.85 12.38 -0.56
C CYS A 249 -17.12 12.38 -1.42
N ALA A 250 -17.54 13.52 -1.92
CA ALA A 250 -18.72 13.62 -2.79
C ALA A 250 -18.55 12.79 -4.07
N LEU A 251 -17.38 12.84 -4.71
CA LEU A 251 -17.09 12.05 -5.92
C LEU A 251 -17.16 10.53 -5.66
N VAL A 252 -16.60 10.06 -4.54
CA VAL A 252 -16.67 8.63 -4.18
C VAL A 252 -18.10 8.23 -3.78
N THR A 253 -18.88 9.11 -3.16
CA THR A 253 -20.29 8.87 -2.86
C THR A 253 -21.13 8.79 -4.14
N VAL A 254 -20.90 9.66 -5.11
CA VAL A 254 -21.54 9.58 -6.44
C VAL A 254 -21.17 8.28 -7.13
N LEU A 255 -19.89 7.85 -7.07
CA LEU A 255 -19.47 6.55 -7.60
C LEU A 255 -20.22 5.38 -6.95
N LEU A 256 -20.39 5.41 -5.62
CA LEU A 256 -21.16 4.41 -4.89
C LEU A 256 -22.60 4.34 -5.38
N VAL A 257 -23.26 5.49 -5.47
CA VAL A 257 -24.65 5.58 -5.96
C VAL A 257 -24.77 5.07 -7.39
N CYS A 258 -23.85 5.43 -8.29
CA CYS A 258 -23.84 4.95 -9.66
C CYS A 258 -23.69 3.42 -9.74
N VAL A 259 -22.77 2.85 -8.97
CA VAL A 259 -22.57 1.38 -8.96
C VAL A 259 -23.78 0.66 -8.41
N ILE A 260 -24.39 1.17 -7.33
CA ILE A 260 -25.63 0.58 -6.76
C ILE A 260 -26.77 0.70 -7.76
N ALA A 261 -26.97 1.87 -8.38
CA ALA A 261 -28.02 2.07 -9.36
C ALA A 261 -27.91 1.10 -10.55
N VAL A 262 -26.69 0.92 -11.09
CA VAL A 262 -26.45 -0.05 -12.16
C VAL A 262 -26.71 -1.50 -11.72
N ASN A 263 -26.33 -1.85 -10.48
CA ASN A 263 -26.60 -3.19 -9.95
C ASN A 263 -28.09 -3.49 -9.68
N ILE A 264 -28.92 -2.45 -9.46
CA ILE A 264 -30.37 -2.60 -9.24
C ILE A 264 -31.12 -2.68 -10.59
N LEU A 265 -30.59 -1.99 -11.62
CA LEU A 265 -31.19 -1.94 -12.95
C LEU A 265 -30.89 -3.19 -13.80
N LEU A 266 -29.89 -3.98 -13.43
CA LEU A 266 -29.48 -5.23 -14.08
C LEU A 266 -29.84 -6.45 -13.22
#